data_520decf1da713c21bb446e807cf5c183
#
_entry.id   520decf1da713c21bb446e807cf5c183
#
_cell.length_a   1.000
_cell.length_b   1.000
_cell.length_c   1.000
_cell.angle_alpha   90.00
_cell.angle_beta   90.00
_cell.angle_gamma   90.00
#
_symmetry.space_group_name_H-M   'P 1'
#
loop_
_entity.id
_entity.type
_entity.pdbx_description
1 polymer ?
#
loop_
_entity_poly.entity_id
_entity_poly.type
_entity_poly.pdbx_seq_one_letter_code
_entity_poly.pdbx_strand_id
1 'polypeptide(L)'
;MSLMAAAIIGLTLAFCARAAEIPSSMTANDLAFRLNVLRHDDTSSYVRLRMEIKGATKETLQLQIKERRTKTSSEVVYQVLYPKERKGESVLLRKTGTLPASGSVFVPPNTVRPIDDLKEPLLGSDLSYEDVIDNFFAWEQQAIVGTQEVQGVKCTILESKPGKEERSIYGSVRSWIDVRRLVPLRVEKYSSSGELIRRIDTTRVVADAGRHIPADLTVGGARPDSSTLLDGSRIRHNVSYTDRDFTIEGLKEIATPRTSPD
;
A
#
# COMPACT_ATOMS: atom_id res chain seq x y z
N MET A 1 35.57 47.29 53.77
CA MET A 1 34.20 46.91 53.44
C MET A 1 34.22 46.24 52.07
N SER A 2 34.25 44.89 52.09
CA SER A 2 34.40 44.04 50.90
C SER A 2 33.03 43.65 50.39
N LEU A 3 32.75 43.93 49.08
CA LEU A 3 31.63 43.33 48.36
C LEU A 3 32.08 42.02 47.72
N MET A 4 31.44 40.93 48.10
CA MET A 4 31.51 39.63 47.43
C MET A 4 30.50 39.60 46.28
N ALA A 5 30.98 39.44 45.06
CA ALA A 5 30.15 39.13 43.89
C ALA A 5 30.05 37.60 43.72
N ALA A 6 28.84 37.09 43.86
CA ALA A 6 28.56 35.68 43.61
C ALA A 6 28.32 35.45 42.10
N ALA A 7 29.17 34.70 41.46
CA ALA A 7 29.01 34.24 40.07
C ALA A 7 28.09 33.00 40.02
N ILE A 8 26.91 33.14 39.44
CA ILE A 8 25.99 32.00 39.14
C ILE A 8 26.41 31.43 37.78
N ILE A 9 27.05 30.26 37.83
CA ILE A 9 27.33 29.46 36.60
C ILE A 9 26.06 28.69 36.23
N GLY A 10 25.36 29.18 35.23
CA GLY A 10 24.22 28.49 34.62
C GLY A 10 24.72 27.34 33.76
N LEU A 11 24.53 26.09 34.24
CA LEU A 11 24.80 24.88 33.49
C LEU A 11 23.63 24.61 32.53
N THR A 12 23.75 25.09 31.26
CA THR A 12 22.79 24.73 30.20
C THR A 12 23.05 23.31 29.73
N LEU A 13 22.27 22.37 30.21
CA LEU A 13 22.20 21.00 29.65
C LEU A 13 21.58 21.07 28.24
N ALA A 14 22.42 21.08 27.22
CA ALA A 14 22.01 20.85 25.85
C ALA A 14 21.56 19.40 25.72
N PHE A 15 20.27 19.17 25.74
CA PHE A 15 19.68 17.88 25.29
C PHE A 15 19.90 17.76 23.78
N CYS A 16 21.03 17.19 23.37
CA CYS A 16 21.19 16.65 22.03
C CYS A 16 20.21 15.48 21.89
N ALA A 17 19.06 15.74 21.27
CA ALA A 17 18.18 14.67 20.78
C ALA A 17 18.99 13.87 19.74
N ARG A 18 19.55 12.74 20.18
CA ARG A 18 20.28 11.81 19.33
C ARG A 18 19.25 11.25 18.36
N ALA A 19 19.26 11.72 17.11
CA ALA A 19 18.52 11.07 16.04
C ALA A 19 18.95 9.60 16.02
N ALA A 20 17.99 8.69 16.15
CA ALA A 20 18.28 7.27 16.08
C ALA A 20 18.92 6.99 14.73
N GLU A 21 20.23 6.76 14.70
CA GLU A 21 20.94 6.35 13.51
C GLU A 21 20.39 4.98 13.08
N ILE A 22 20.12 4.84 11.77
CA ILE A 22 19.85 3.55 11.16
C ILE A 22 21.01 2.63 11.57
N PRO A 23 20.76 1.41 12.10
CA PRO A 23 21.84 0.49 12.35
C PRO A 23 22.66 0.38 11.06
N SER A 24 23.96 0.65 11.14
CA SER A 24 24.89 0.69 10.00
C SER A 24 25.05 -0.66 9.27
N SER A 25 24.21 -1.65 9.61
CA SER A 25 24.22 -3.03 9.13
C SER A 25 22.95 -3.49 8.39
N MET A 26 21.89 -2.66 8.26
CA MET A 26 20.67 -3.09 7.57
C MET A 26 20.90 -3.10 6.06
N THR A 27 20.89 -4.27 5.45
CA THR A 27 20.99 -4.42 3.99
C THR A 27 19.64 -4.10 3.29
N ALA A 28 19.68 -3.90 1.96
CA ALA A 28 18.47 -3.72 1.17
C ALA A 28 17.52 -4.93 1.28
N ASN A 29 18.09 -6.14 1.25
CA ASN A 29 17.32 -7.38 1.39
C ASN A 29 16.69 -7.51 2.80
N ASP A 30 17.39 -7.11 3.86
CA ASP A 30 16.82 -7.11 5.22
C ASP A 30 15.65 -6.15 5.33
N LEU A 31 15.77 -4.94 4.76
CA LEU A 31 14.69 -3.96 4.76
C LEU A 31 13.49 -4.45 3.95
N ALA A 32 13.73 -4.96 2.74
CA ALA A 32 12.69 -5.53 1.89
C ALA A 32 11.98 -6.72 2.58
N PHE A 33 12.76 -7.63 3.19
CA PHE A 33 12.23 -8.77 3.93
C PHE A 33 11.31 -8.33 5.08
N ARG A 34 11.73 -7.35 5.90
CA ARG A 34 10.90 -6.82 6.99
C ARG A 34 9.60 -6.22 6.49
N LEU A 35 9.63 -5.43 5.41
CA LEU A 35 8.44 -4.85 4.79
C LEU A 35 7.52 -5.93 4.21
N ASN A 36 8.10 -6.96 3.61
CA ASN A 36 7.38 -8.11 3.08
C ASN A 36 6.68 -8.91 4.20
N VAL A 37 7.38 -9.20 5.30
CA VAL A 37 6.81 -9.90 6.47
C VAL A 37 5.64 -9.12 7.05
N LEU A 38 5.80 -7.81 7.30
CA LEU A 38 4.71 -6.97 7.81
C LEU A 38 3.47 -6.99 6.91
N ARG A 39 3.65 -7.14 5.61
CA ARG A 39 2.55 -7.26 4.66
C ARG A 39 1.87 -8.63 4.71
N HIS A 40 2.57 -9.68 5.19
CA HIS A 40 2.09 -11.06 5.22
C HIS A 40 1.70 -11.56 6.63
N ASP A 41 1.89 -10.75 7.68
CA ASP A 41 1.51 -11.15 9.04
C ASP A 41 0.00 -11.42 9.18
N ASP A 42 -0.82 -10.76 8.37
CA ASP A 42 -2.25 -11.03 8.33
C ASP A 42 -2.55 -12.01 7.20
N THR A 43 -3.02 -13.18 7.56
CA THR A 43 -3.48 -14.18 6.58
C THR A 43 -4.78 -13.76 5.90
N SER A 44 -5.56 -12.89 6.56
CA SER A 44 -6.81 -12.37 6.04
C SER A 44 -7.14 -11.00 6.64
N SER A 45 -7.63 -10.09 5.81
CA SER A 45 -8.05 -8.76 6.24
C SER A 45 -9.33 -8.31 5.55
N TYR A 46 -10.06 -7.42 6.23
CA TYR A 46 -11.22 -6.73 5.69
C TYR A 46 -11.07 -5.24 5.93
N VAL A 47 -11.19 -4.47 4.87
CA VAL A 47 -11.02 -3.01 4.91
C VAL A 47 -12.27 -2.34 4.35
N ARG A 48 -12.69 -1.24 4.96
CA ARG A 48 -13.58 -0.27 4.33
C ARG A 48 -12.80 0.99 4.06
N LEU A 49 -12.92 1.52 2.86
CA LEU A 49 -12.28 2.77 2.49
C LEU A 49 -13.19 3.63 1.61
N ARG A 50 -12.89 4.91 1.62
CA ARG A 50 -13.40 5.89 0.67
C ARG A 50 -12.33 6.15 -0.38
N MET A 51 -12.72 6.05 -1.64
CA MET A 51 -11.90 6.37 -2.79
C MET A 51 -12.51 7.59 -3.49
N GLU A 52 -11.73 8.66 -3.61
CA GLU A 52 -12.14 9.87 -4.32
C GLU A 52 -11.26 10.02 -5.57
N ILE A 53 -11.89 9.91 -6.73
CA ILE A 53 -11.22 10.02 -8.04
C ILE A 53 -11.46 11.43 -8.55
N LYS A 54 -10.37 12.18 -8.81
CA LYS A 54 -10.37 13.53 -9.35
C LYS A 54 -9.80 13.51 -10.76
N GLY A 55 -10.44 14.18 -11.68
CA GLY A 55 -10.05 14.33 -13.07
C GLY A 55 -10.99 15.32 -13.74
N ALA A 56 -11.38 15.09 -14.98
CA ALA A 56 -12.38 15.92 -15.67
C ALA A 56 -13.72 15.97 -14.90
N THR A 57 -14.04 14.89 -14.17
CA THR A 57 -15.14 14.80 -13.22
C THR A 57 -14.63 14.29 -11.88
N LYS A 58 -15.39 14.56 -10.83
CA LYS A 58 -15.11 14.03 -9.50
C LYS A 58 -16.08 12.90 -9.19
N GLU A 59 -15.54 11.74 -8.80
CA GLU A 59 -16.31 10.59 -8.35
C GLU A 59 -15.86 10.16 -6.96
N THR A 60 -16.79 9.70 -6.13
CA THR A 60 -16.50 9.17 -4.81
C THR A 60 -17.13 7.80 -4.66
N LEU A 61 -16.30 6.80 -4.39
CA LEU A 61 -16.71 5.43 -4.12
C LEU A 61 -16.51 5.10 -2.64
N GLN A 62 -17.46 4.38 -2.06
CA GLN A 62 -17.22 3.63 -0.82
C GLN A 62 -17.00 2.18 -1.19
N LEU A 63 -15.90 1.63 -0.73
CA LEU A 63 -15.46 0.28 -1.06
C LEU A 63 -15.39 -0.59 0.18
N GLN A 64 -15.63 -1.88 0.00
CA GLN A 64 -15.08 -2.91 0.87
C GLN A 64 -14.00 -3.68 0.12
N ILE A 65 -12.95 -4.07 0.85
CA ILE A 65 -11.86 -4.89 0.36
C ILE A 65 -11.80 -6.13 1.24
N LYS A 66 -11.83 -7.29 0.60
CA LYS A 66 -11.58 -8.58 1.23
C LYS A 66 -10.24 -9.07 0.74
N GLU A 67 -9.37 -9.47 1.63
CA GLU A 67 -8.05 -9.98 1.27
C GLU A 67 -7.75 -11.26 2.03
N ARG A 68 -7.23 -12.25 1.31
CA ARG A 68 -6.71 -13.50 1.87
C ARG A 68 -5.32 -13.75 1.28
N ARG A 69 -4.37 -14.05 2.15
CA ARG A 69 -2.99 -14.35 1.78
C ARG A 69 -2.55 -15.68 2.34
N THR A 70 -1.68 -16.34 1.60
CA THR A 70 -0.91 -17.49 2.03
C THR A 70 0.57 -17.18 1.79
N LYS A 71 1.47 -18.10 2.12
CA LYS A 71 2.90 -17.93 1.83
C LYS A 71 3.21 -17.72 0.34
N THR A 72 2.37 -18.22 -0.54
CA THR A 72 2.64 -18.26 -1.99
C THR A 72 1.56 -17.62 -2.83
N SER A 73 0.45 -17.19 -2.25
CA SER A 73 -0.67 -16.60 -2.99
C SER A 73 -1.32 -15.46 -2.26
N SER A 74 -1.88 -14.53 -3.04
CA SER A 74 -2.74 -13.44 -2.55
C SER A 74 -4.00 -13.41 -3.39
N GLU A 75 -5.14 -13.25 -2.74
CA GLU A 75 -6.44 -13.04 -3.36
C GLU A 75 -7.05 -11.77 -2.76
N VAL A 76 -7.53 -10.88 -3.61
CA VAL A 76 -8.17 -9.64 -3.15
C VAL A 76 -9.43 -9.37 -3.96
N VAL A 77 -10.47 -8.93 -3.26
CA VAL A 77 -11.74 -8.48 -3.84
C VAL A 77 -11.95 -7.02 -3.47
N TYR A 78 -12.07 -6.17 -4.47
CA TYR A 78 -12.57 -4.80 -4.33
C TYR A 78 -14.03 -4.79 -4.72
N GLN A 79 -14.91 -4.23 -3.89
CA GLN A 79 -16.33 -4.19 -4.17
C GLN A 79 -16.93 -2.84 -3.80
N VAL A 80 -17.68 -2.24 -4.72
CA VAL A 80 -18.35 -0.95 -4.55
C VAL A 80 -19.59 -1.11 -3.69
N LEU A 81 -19.67 -0.33 -2.61
CA LEU A 81 -20.82 -0.24 -1.72
C LEU A 81 -21.70 0.97 -2.05
N TYR A 82 -21.10 2.05 -2.53
CA TYR A 82 -21.72 3.30 -2.91
C TYR A 82 -20.88 3.98 -4.01
N PRO A 83 -21.46 4.71 -4.97
CA PRO A 83 -22.88 5.10 -5.10
C PRO A 83 -23.78 3.94 -5.53
N LYS A 84 -25.11 4.18 -5.48
CA LYS A 84 -26.11 3.15 -5.77
C LYS A 84 -26.02 2.61 -7.19
N GLU A 85 -25.68 3.48 -8.14
CA GLU A 85 -25.57 3.19 -9.59
C GLU A 85 -24.44 2.20 -9.88
N ARG A 86 -23.40 2.19 -9.04
CA ARG A 86 -22.21 1.32 -9.17
C ARG A 86 -22.17 0.21 -8.12
N LYS A 87 -23.17 0.18 -7.22
CA LYS A 87 -23.19 -0.78 -6.10
C LYS A 87 -23.13 -2.22 -6.61
N GLY A 88 -22.18 -2.97 -6.08
CA GLY A 88 -21.92 -4.37 -6.43
C GLY A 88 -20.88 -4.53 -7.56
N GLU A 89 -20.45 -3.47 -8.26
CA GLU A 89 -19.28 -3.58 -9.12
C GLU A 89 -18.12 -4.14 -8.31
N SER A 90 -17.45 -5.16 -8.83
CA SER A 90 -16.42 -5.88 -8.07
C SER A 90 -15.26 -6.29 -8.95
N VAL A 91 -14.08 -6.34 -8.35
CA VAL A 91 -12.85 -6.81 -8.99
C VAL A 91 -12.25 -7.88 -8.10
N LEU A 92 -12.04 -9.06 -8.64
CA LEU A 92 -11.27 -10.14 -8.01
C LEU A 92 -9.92 -10.24 -8.68
N LEU A 93 -8.85 -10.18 -7.89
CA LEU A 93 -7.47 -10.38 -8.34
C LEU A 93 -6.83 -11.52 -7.58
N ARG A 94 -5.94 -12.26 -8.26
CA ARG A 94 -5.14 -13.35 -7.72
C ARG A 94 -3.71 -13.25 -8.21
N LYS A 95 -2.77 -13.51 -7.32
CA LYS A 95 -1.34 -13.62 -7.60
C LYS A 95 -0.82 -14.89 -6.94
N THR A 96 -0.07 -15.70 -7.66
CA THR A 96 0.55 -16.92 -7.13
C THR A 96 2.03 -16.93 -7.52
N GLY A 97 2.90 -16.89 -6.52
CA GLY A 97 4.36 -16.85 -6.73
C GLY A 97 4.76 -15.74 -7.69
N THR A 98 5.62 -16.08 -8.65
CA THR A 98 6.11 -15.18 -9.70
C THR A 98 5.21 -15.10 -10.95
N LEU A 99 4.14 -15.92 -11.00
CA LEU A 99 3.20 -15.91 -12.12
C LEU A 99 2.53 -14.54 -12.27
N PRO A 100 2.15 -14.14 -13.49
CA PRO A 100 1.35 -12.93 -13.70
C PRO A 100 0.08 -12.97 -12.84
N ALA A 101 -0.33 -11.83 -12.31
CA ALA A 101 -1.62 -11.75 -11.66
C ALA A 101 -2.75 -12.00 -12.68
N SER A 102 -3.84 -12.55 -12.20
CA SER A 102 -5.05 -12.79 -12.97
C SER A 102 -6.26 -12.28 -12.22
N GLY A 103 -7.38 -12.12 -12.91
CA GLY A 103 -8.58 -11.64 -12.23
C GLY A 103 -9.80 -11.55 -13.12
N SER A 104 -10.88 -11.05 -12.52
CA SER A 104 -12.15 -10.83 -13.21
C SER A 104 -12.82 -9.58 -12.64
N VAL A 105 -13.52 -8.87 -13.51
CA VAL A 105 -14.41 -7.76 -13.19
C VAL A 105 -15.84 -8.25 -13.26
N PHE A 106 -16.64 -7.96 -12.24
CA PHE A 106 -18.07 -8.15 -12.23
C PHE A 106 -18.79 -6.81 -12.24
N VAL A 107 -19.70 -6.63 -13.19
CA VAL A 107 -20.60 -5.48 -13.25
C VAL A 107 -22.04 -6.00 -13.17
N PRO A 108 -22.81 -5.56 -12.17
CA PRO A 108 -24.21 -5.94 -12.03
C PRO A 108 -25.04 -5.61 -13.29
N PRO A 109 -26.07 -6.41 -13.62
CA PRO A 109 -26.55 -7.54 -12.82
C PRO A 109 -25.78 -8.85 -13.06
N ASN A 110 -25.14 -9.05 -14.21
CA ASN A 110 -24.58 -10.38 -14.57
C ASN A 110 -23.34 -10.32 -15.47
N THR A 111 -22.78 -9.16 -15.75
CA THR A 111 -21.62 -9.06 -16.64
C THR A 111 -20.35 -9.43 -15.92
N VAL A 112 -19.64 -10.43 -16.44
CA VAL A 112 -18.32 -10.84 -15.96
C VAL A 112 -17.35 -10.76 -17.14
N ARG A 113 -16.19 -10.13 -16.94
CA ARG A 113 -15.09 -10.16 -17.91
C ARG A 113 -13.78 -10.53 -17.24
N PRO A 114 -12.89 -11.26 -17.91
CA PRO A 114 -11.53 -11.45 -17.43
C PRO A 114 -10.77 -10.10 -17.44
N ILE A 115 -9.69 -10.05 -16.69
CA ILE A 115 -8.72 -8.95 -16.74
C ILE A 115 -7.59 -9.42 -17.65
N ASP A 116 -7.52 -8.81 -18.84
CA ASP A 116 -6.53 -9.16 -19.86
C ASP A 116 -5.31 -8.22 -19.81
N ASP A 117 -5.47 -7.01 -19.28
CA ASP A 117 -4.39 -6.05 -19.09
C ASP A 117 -4.34 -5.53 -17.63
N LEU A 118 -3.24 -5.83 -16.95
CA LEU A 118 -3.02 -5.37 -15.56
C LEU A 118 -2.76 -3.86 -15.44
N LYS A 119 -2.57 -3.16 -16.56
CA LYS A 119 -2.45 -1.68 -16.62
C LYS A 119 -3.79 -0.98 -16.51
N GLU A 120 -4.89 -1.69 -16.77
CA GLU A 120 -6.22 -1.10 -16.67
C GLU A 120 -6.48 -0.50 -15.27
N PRO A 121 -7.22 0.61 -15.21
CA PRO A 121 -7.52 1.31 -13.97
C PRO A 121 -8.49 0.50 -13.09
N LEU A 122 -8.13 0.35 -11.81
CA LEU A 122 -9.00 -0.22 -10.79
C LEU A 122 -10.21 0.70 -10.58
N LEU A 123 -11.40 0.24 -10.95
CA LEU A 123 -12.67 0.97 -10.78
C LEU A 123 -12.66 2.42 -11.32
N GLY A 124 -11.81 2.71 -12.33
CA GLY A 124 -11.65 4.03 -12.91
C GLY A 124 -10.66 4.96 -12.19
N SER A 125 -10.00 4.50 -11.15
CA SER A 125 -9.01 5.27 -10.37
C SER A 125 -7.67 5.43 -11.10
N ASP A 126 -6.70 6.11 -10.46
CA ASP A 126 -5.32 6.19 -10.94
C ASP A 126 -4.48 4.97 -10.51
N LEU A 127 -5.04 4.01 -9.79
CA LEU A 127 -4.42 2.72 -9.53
C LEU A 127 -4.69 1.75 -10.68
N SER A 128 -3.69 0.97 -11.07
CA SER A 128 -3.88 -0.19 -11.96
C SER A 128 -4.23 -1.44 -11.15
N TYR A 129 -4.67 -2.51 -11.83
CA TYR A 129 -4.89 -3.80 -11.17
C TYR A 129 -3.58 -4.33 -10.55
N GLU A 130 -2.45 -4.15 -11.20
CA GLU A 130 -1.16 -4.59 -10.65
C GLU A 130 -0.76 -3.81 -9.40
N ASP A 131 -1.08 -2.52 -9.32
CA ASP A 131 -0.73 -1.70 -8.15
C ASP A 131 -1.24 -2.28 -6.83
N VAL A 132 -2.35 -2.99 -6.89
CA VAL A 132 -3.07 -3.43 -5.69
C VAL A 132 -2.91 -4.91 -5.36
N ILE A 133 -2.29 -5.69 -6.24
CA ILE A 133 -2.05 -7.13 -6.01
C ILE A 133 -0.56 -7.47 -5.90
N ASP A 134 0.33 -6.72 -6.54
CA ASP A 134 1.74 -7.04 -6.60
C ASP A 134 2.49 -6.72 -5.30
N ASN A 135 3.56 -7.47 -5.06
CA ASN A 135 4.42 -7.31 -3.90
C ASN A 135 5.89 -7.13 -4.30
N PHE A 136 6.25 -5.93 -4.70
CA PHE A 136 7.60 -5.58 -5.15
C PHE A 136 8.67 -5.70 -4.06
N PHE A 137 8.32 -5.77 -2.78
CA PHE A 137 9.26 -6.07 -1.70
C PHE A 137 9.71 -7.54 -1.70
N ALA A 138 9.00 -8.42 -2.40
CA ALA A 138 9.38 -9.81 -2.62
C ALA A 138 10.21 -10.03 -3.90
N TRP A 139 10.40 -9.00 -4.72
CA TRP A 139 11.18 -9.12 -5.95
C TRP A 139 12.65 -9.42 -5.66
N GLU A 140 13.31 -10.10 -6.59
CA GLU A 140 14.66 -10.62 -6.43
C GLU A 140 15.72 -9.55 -6.20
N GLN A 141 15.60 -8.39 -6.89
CA GLN A 141 16.63 -7.36 -6.87
C GLN A 141 16.20 -6.20 -5.96
N GLN A 142 16.93 -6.02 -4.86
CA GLN A 142 16.70 -4.97 -3.88
C GLN A 142 17.99 -4.15 -3.68
N ALA A 143 17.91 -2.81 -3.74
CA ALA A 143 19.03 -1.93 -3.52
C ALA A 143 18.64 -0.69 -2.69
N ILE A 144 19.47 -0.29 -1.72
CA ILE A 144 19.36 1.04 -1.10
C ILE A 144 20.08 2.02 -2.02
N VAL A 145 19.33 2.96 -2.63
CA VAL A 145 19.86 3.91 -3.62
C VAL A 145 20.04 5.32 -3.05
N GLY A 146 19.74 5.54 -1.78
CA GLY A 146 19.97 6.82 -1.13
C GLY A 146 19.08 7.07 0.07
N THR A 147 19.07 8.33 0.51
CA THR A 147 18.17 8.84 1.54
C THR A 147 17.61 10.19 1.09
N GLN A 148 16.38 10.47 1.49
CA GLN A 148 15.71 11.76 1.22
C GLN A 148 14.70 12.05 2.31
N GLU A 149 14.46 13.32 2.57
CA GLU A 149 13.38 13.75 3.46
C GLU A 149 12.04 13.77 2.72
N VAL A 150 11.02 13.16 3.32
CA VAL A 150 9.64 13.19 2.85
C VAL A 150 8.76 13.61 4.03
N GLN A 151 8.02 14.70 3.87
CA GLN A 151 7.14 15.24 4.92
C GLN A 151 7.84 15.45 6.28
N GLY A 152 9.09 15.95 6.27
CA GLY A 152 9.88 16.16 7.49
C GLY A 152 10.49 14.88 8.10
N VAL A 153 10.37 13.73 7.43
CA VAL A 153 10.92 12.45 7.89
C VAL A 153 12.06 12.01 6.98
N LYS A 154 13.23 11.72 7.58
CA LYS A 154 14.36 11.12 6.85
C LYS A 154 14.03 9.69 6.47
N CYS A 155 13.88 9.43 5.17
CA CYS A 155 13.57 8.14 4.59
C CYS A 155 14.77 7.50 3.93
N THR A 156 14.87 6.17 3.99
CA THR A 156 15.75 5.37 3.15
C THR A 156 15.04 5.06 1.85
N ILE A 157 15.71 5.23 0.70
CA ILE A 157 15.15 4.91 -0.62
C ILE A 157 15.55 3.48 -0.96
N LEU A 158 14.56 2.59 -0.98
CA LEU A 158 14.68 1.21 -1.43
C LEU A 158 14.21 1.13 -2.89
N GLU A 159 15.09 0.67 -3.79
CA GLU A 159 14.75 0.34 -5.17
C GLU A 159 14.56 -1.17 -5.30
N SER A 160 13.40 -1.57 -5.82
CA SER A 160 13.03 -2.95 -6.11
C SER A 160 12.93 -3.14 -7.63
N LYS A 161 13.55 -4.19 -8.18
CA LYS A 161 13.43 -4.58 -9.60
C LYS A 161 13.00 -6.03 -9.71
N PRO A 162 12.12 -6.36 -10.68
CA PRO A 162 11.70 -7.73 -10.89
C PRO A 162 12.90 -8.59 -11.33
N GLY A 163 12.92 -9.84 -10.90
CA GLY A 163 13.84 -10.85 -11.39
C GLY A 163 13.43 -11.34 -12.79
N LYS A 164 14.21 -12.26 -13.35
CA LYS A 164 13.95 -12.80 -14.70
C LYS A 164 12.62 -13.54 -14.81
N GLU A 165 12.21 -14.20 -13.75
CA GLU A 165 10.97 -15.00 -13.69
C GLU A 165 9.74 -14.16 -13.30
N GLU A 166 9.95 -12.96 -12.75
CA GLU A 166 8.88 -12.07 -12.34
C GLU A 166 8.30 -11.31 -13.53
N ARG A 167 6.99 -11.38 -13.70
CA ARG A 167 6.25 -10.63 -14.74
C ARG A 167 5.57 -9.43 -14.12
N SER A 168 6.04 -8.23 -14.42
CA SER A 168 5.47 -6.95 -13.96
C SER A 168 5.36 -5.96 -15.11
N ILE A 169 4.37 -5.09 -15.02
CA ILE A 169 4.22 -3.93 -15.92
C ILE A 169 5.27 -2.84 -15.59
N TYR A 170 5.94 -2.94 -14.44
CA TYR A 170 6.94 -1.99 -13.97
C TYR A 170 8.35 -2.55 -14.13
N GLY A 171 9.29 -1.70 -14.58
CA GLY A 171 10.71 -2.03 -14.64
C GLY A 171 11.42 -1.81 -13.31
N SER A 172 10.93 -0.89 -12.47
CA SER A 172 11.43 -0.67 -11.11
C SER A 172 10.41 0.06 -10.25
N VAL A 173 10.57 -0.11 -8.93
CA VAL A 173 9.80 0.61 -7.91
C VAL A 173 10.76 1.20 -6.89
N ARG A 174 10.63 2.49 -6.59
CA ARG A 174 11.34 3.15 -5.51
C ARG A 174 10.41 3.48 -4.36
N SER A 175 10.82 3.11 -3.16
CA SER A 175 10.03 3.33 -1.93
C SER A 175 10.86 4.16 -0.96
N TRP A 176 10.33 5.29 -0.51
CA TRP A 176 10.89 6.13 0.55
C TRP A 176 10.37 5.63 1.89
N ILE A 177 11.19 4.89 2.60
CA ILE A 177 10.80 4.17 3.81
C ILE A 177 11.21 4.95 5.06
N ASP A 178 10.25 5.25 5.93
CA ASP A 178 10.53 5.55 7.32
C ASP A 178 10.93 4.25 8.01
N VAL A 179 12.23 4.04 8.19
CA VAL A 179 12.78 2.77 8.74
C VAL A 179 12.45 2.57 10.21
N ARG A 180 12.07 3.61 10.95
CA ARG A 180 11.67 3.48 12.35
C ARG A 180 10.28 2.90 12.49
N ARG A 181 9.36 3.31 11.61
CA ARG A 181 7.98 2.83 11.58
C ARG A 181 7.77 1.70 10.59
N LEU A 182 8.75 1.41 9.72
CA LEU A 182 8.68 0.46 8.60
C LEU A 182 7.49 0.76 7.67
N VAL A 183 7.31 2.04 7.35
CA VAL A 183 6.21 2.52 6.50
C VAL A 183 6.76 3.24 5.29
N PRO A 184 6.34 2.91 4.06
CA PRO A 184 6.62 3.72 2.88
C PRO A 184 5.79 5.03 2.94
N LEU A 185 6.48 6.18 2.94
CA LEU A 185 5.84 7.50 2.86
C LEU A 185 5.63 7.95 1.42
N ARG A 186 6.40 7.39 0.49
CA ARG A 186 6.25 7.56 -0.95
C ARG A 186 6.64 6.29 -1.68
N VAL A 187 5.92 5.97 -2.73
CA VAL A 187 6.25 4.91 -3.69
C VAL A 187 6.17 5.49 -5.09
N GLU A 188 7.22 5.32 -5.88
CA GLU A 188 7.27 5.68 -7.29
C GLU A 188 7.52 4.43 -8.13
N LYS A 189 6.72 4.27 -9.18
CA LYS A 189 6.79 3.12 -10.07
C LYS A 189 7.17 3.59 -11.48
N TYR A 190 8.15 2.93 -12.05
CA TYR A 190 8.77 3.31 -13.31
C TYR A 190 8.57 2.23 -14.36
N SER A 191 8.44 2.64 -15.61
CA SER A 191 8.45 1.74 -16.76
C SER A 191 9.82 1.07 -16.93
N SER A 192 9.91 0.10 -17.84
CA SER A 192 11.20 -0.50 -18.26
C SER A 192 12.14 0.52 -18.93
N SER A 193 11.60 1.60 -19.50
CA SER A 193 12.38 2.73 -20.05
C SER A 193 12.81 3.76 -19.01
N GLY A 194 12.42 3.59 -17.73
CA GLY A 194 12.75 4.52 -16.64
C GLY A 194 11.82 5.74 -16.54
N GLU A 195 10.68 5.75 -17.23
CA GLU A 195 9.68 6.79 -17.12
C GLU A 195 8.84 6.60 -15.86
N LEU A 196 8.57 7.69 -15.12
CA LEU A 196 7.71 7.68 -13.96
C LEU A 196 6.25 7.49 -14.39
N ILE A 197 5.68 6.33 -14.09
CA ILE A 197 4.30 5.97 -14.44
C ILE A 197 3.34 6.34 -13.32
N ARG A 198 3.77 6.17 -12.04
CA ARG A 198 2.89 6.36 -10.89
C ARG A 198 3.65 6.82 -9.68
N ARG A 199 3.00 7.72 -8.92
CA ARG A 199 3.42 8.12 -7.58
C ARG A 199 2.29 7.89 -6.59
N ILE A 200 2.63 7.30 -5.45
CA ILE A 200 1.73 7.10 -4.33
C ILE A 200 2.38 7.77 -3.11
N ASP A 201 1.76 8.78 -2.56
CA ASP A 201 2.20 9.47 -1.34
C ASP A 201 1.30 9.07 -0.18
N THR A 202 1.89 8.64 0.94
CA THR A 202 1.18 8.38 2.20
C THR A 202 0.99 9.71 2.91
N THR A 203 -0.26 10.13 3.10
CA THR A 203 -0.58 11.41 3.75
C THR A 203 -0.93 11.26 5.23
N ARG A 204 -1.33 10.05 5.65
CA ARG A 204 -1.56 9.74 7.07
C ARG A 204 -1.09 8.32 7.40
N VAL A 205 -0.39 8.21 8.52
CA VAL A 205 0.05 6.93 9.10
C VAL A 205 -0.66 6.74 10.42
N VAL A 206 -1.16 5.55 10.69
CA VAL A 206 -1.81 5.18 11.94
C VAL A 206 -1.13 3.98 12.58
N ALA A 207 -1.24 3.88 13.90
CA ALA A 207 -0.87 2.66 14.62
C ALA A 207 -2.05 1.69 14.58
N ASP A 208 -1.79 0.43 14.24
CA ASP A 208 -2.77 -0.62 14.15
C ASP A 208 -2.13 -1.98 14.48
N ALA A 209 -2.71 -2.73 15.41
CA ALA A 209 -2.22 -4.05 15.85
C ALA A 209 -0.70 -4.08 16.14
N GLY A 210 -0.17 -3.04 16.82
CA GLY A 210 1.24 -2.95 17.20
C GLY A 210 2.22 -2.56 16.08
N ARG A 211 1.74 -2.25 14.89
CA ARG A 211 2.51 -1.78 13.73
C ARG A 211 2.00 -0.43 13.23
N HIS A 212 2.75 0.20 12.35
CA HIS A 212 2.31 1.41 11.65
C HIS A 212 1.90 1.05 10.23
N ILE A 213 0.77 1.60 9.78
CA ILE A 213 0.25 1.37 8.43
C ILE A 213 -0.10 2.70 7.75
N PRO A 214 0.06 2.79 6.42
CA PRO A 214 -0.47 3.91 5.65
C PRO A 214 -2.00 3.84 5.66
N ALA A 215 -2.64 4.91 6.14
CA ALA A 215 -4.10 4.99 6.23
C ALA A 215 -4.70 5.83 5.10
N ASP A 216 -4.10 6.97 4.79
CA ASP A 216 -4.54 7.81 3.67
C ASP A 216 -3.42 7.90 2.63
N LEU A 217 -3.82 7.76 1.38
CA LEU A 217 -2.91 7.78 0.23
C LEU A 217 -3.41 8.77 -0.82
N THR A 218 -2.47 9.43 -1.49
CA THR A 218 -2.74 10.16 -2.74
C THR A 218 -1.99 9.47 -3.87
N VAL A 219 -2.70 9.14 -4.92
CA VAL A 219 -2.16 8.47 -6.12
C VAL A 219 -2.25 9.42 -7.30
N GLY A 220 -1.18 9.55 -8.06
CA GLY A 220 -1.12 10.35 -9.28
C GLY A 220 -0.20 9.74 -10.32
N GLY A 221 -0.21 10.31 -11.53
CA GLY A 221 0.64 9.92 -12.65
C GLY A 221 0.02 8.98 -13.69
N ALA A 222 -1.16 8.40 -13.43
CA ALA A 222 -1.81 7.54 -14.42
C ALA A 222 -2.37 8.33 -15.62
N ARG A 223 -2.84 9.54 -15.36
CA ARG A 223 -3.40 10.46 -16.37
C ARG A 223 -3.00 11.90 -15.99
N PRO A 224 -2.79 12.79 -16.99
CA PRO A 224 -2.62 14.21 -16.72
C PRO A 224 -3.81 14.76 -15.92
N ASP A 225 -3.54 15.62 -14.97
CA ASP A 225 -4.54 16.34 -14.16
C ASP A 225 -5.53 15.43 -13.40
N SER A 226 -5.19 14.15 -13.19
CA SER A 226 -5.97 13.26 -12.34
C SER A 226 -5.24 12.86 -11.07
N SER A 227 -5.99 12.57 -10.03
CA SER A 227 -5.49 12.00 -8.79
C SER A 227 -6.58 11.19 -8.09
N THR A 228 -6.16 10.15 -7.40
CA THR A 228 -7.05 9.35 -6.56
C THR A 228 -6.62 9.47 -5.10
N LEU A 229 -7.57 9.83 -4.23
CA LEU A 229 -7.37 9.82 -2.79
C LEU A 229 -8.03 8.58 -2.20
N LEU A 230 -7.28 7.88 -1.36
CA LEU A 230 -7.77 6.75 -0.58
C LEU A 230 -7.77 7.15 0.89
N ASP A 231 -8.92 7.02 1.55
CA ASP A 231 -9.10 7.26 2.97
C ASP A 231 -9.56 5.94 3.62
N GLY A 232 -8.61 5.28 4.28
CA GLY A 232 -8.83 4.01 4.97
C GLY A 232 -9.31 4.24 6.40
N SER A 233 -10.55 3.82 6.68
CA SER A 233 -11.18 4.13 7.96
C SER A 233 -11.09 3.00 8.99
N ARG A 234 -11.12 1.73 8.59
CA ARG A 234 -11.11 0.58 9.51
C ARG A 234 -10.54 -0.65 8.82
N ILE A 235 -9.60 -1.31 9.51
CA ILE A 235 -9.09 -2.63 9.14
C ILE A 235 -9.54 -3.62 10.20
N ARG A 236 -10.01 -4.79 9.77
CA ARG A 236 -10.21 -5.95 10.64
C ARG A 236 -9.25 -7.03 10.17
N HIS A 237 -8.50 -7.57 11.10
CA HIS A 237 -7.51 -8.62 10.88
C HIS A 237 -8.09 -9.98 11.22
N ASN A 238 -7.48 -11.04 10.72
CA ASN A 238 -7.82 -12.45 11.02
C ASN A 238 -9.30 -12.77 10.79
N VAL A 239 -9.84 -12.29 9.68
CA VAL A 239 -11.25 -12.50 9.31
C VAL A 239 -11.43 -13.87 8.70
N SER A 240 -12.50 -14.55 9.04
CA SER A 240 -12.80 -15.84 8.41
C SER A 240 -13.48 -15.64 7.06
N TYR A 241 -12.87 -16.22 6.03
CA TYR A 241 -13.41 -16.31 4.68
C TYR A 241 -13.63 -17.76 4.27
N THR A 242 -14.59 -17.96 3.38
CA THR A 242 -14.77 -19.20 2.63
C THR A 242 -14.17 -19.06 1.23
N ASP A 243 -13.95 -20.16 0.53
CA ASP A 243 -13.48 -20.10 -0.86
C ASP A 243 -14.48 -19.38 -1.77
N ARG A 244 -15.76 -19.44 -1.44
CA ARG A 244 -16.82 -18.72 -2.15
C ARG A 244 -16.62 -17.20 -2.18
N ASP A 245 -16.06 -16.63 -1.12
CA ASP A 245 -15.80 -15.18 -1.05
C ASP A 245 -14.88 -14.66 -2.16
N PHE A 246 -14.06 -15.57 -2.72
CA PHE A 246 -13.12 -15.30 -3.80
C PHE A 246 -13.50 -16.01 -5.11
N THR A 247 -14.78 -16.16 -5.37
CA THR A 247 -15.32 -16.69 -6.65
C THR A 247 -16.19 -15.64 -7.35
N ILE A 248 -16.52 -15.89 -8.61
CA ILE A 248 -17.45 -15.05 -9.38
C ILE A 248 -18.81 -14.98 -8.69
N GLU A 249 -19.29 -16.09 -8.12
CA GLU A 249 -20.55 -16.12 -7.35
C GLU A 249 -20.46 -15.26 -6.09
N GLY A 250 -19.32 -15.28 -5.41
CA GLY A 250 -19.07 -14.43 -4.25
C GLY A 250 -19.00 -12.94 -4.59
N LEU A 251 -18.58 -12.56 -5.81
CA LEU A 251 -18.59 -11.17 -6.27
C LEU A 251 -20.01 -10.59 -6.40
N LYS A 252 -21.02 -11.44 -6.66
CA LYS A 252 -22.42 -11.02 -6.78
C LYS A 252 -23.04 -10.65 -5.44
N GLU A 253 -22.41 -11.06 -4.31
CA GLU A 253 -22.93 -10.89 -2.96
C GLU A 253 -22.15 -9.80 -2.22
N ILE A 254 -22.88 -8.83 -1.65
CA ILE A 254 -22.30 -7.84 -0.73
C ILE A 254 -22.40 -8.38 0.68
N ALA A 255 -21.42 -9.17 1.11
CA ALA A 255 -21.37 -9.72 2.45
C ALA A 255 -20.22 -9.11 3.25
N THR A 256 -20.51 -8.74 4.50
CA THR A 256 -19.49 -8.37 5.48
C THR A 256 -19.03 -9.65 6.19
N PRO A 257 -17.73 -9.96 6.19
CA PRO A 257 -17.24 -11.17 6.83
C PRO A 257 -17.48 -11.14 8.33
N ARG A 258 -17.66 -12.32 8.93
CA ARG A 258 -17.71 -12.47 10.39
C ARG A 258 -16.30 -12.32 10.95
N THR A 259 -16.14 -11.66 12.08
CA THR A 259 -14.92 -11.78 12.89
C THR A 259 -14.87 -13.19 13.45
N SER A 260 -13.71 -13.84 13.39
CA SER A 260 -13.51 -15.08 14.15
C SER A 260 -13.82 -14.78 15.62
N PRO A 261 -14.57 -15.62 16.34
CA PRO A 261 -14.60 -15.52 17.78
C PRO A 261 -13.18 -15.77 18.30
N ASP A 262 -12.72 -14.93 19.21
CA ASP A 262 -11.48 -15.08 19.97
C ASP A 262 -11.47 -16.39 20.74
#